data_0b944822b7bb5d19eaf7b85083a1c35e
#
_entry.id   0b944822b7bb5d19eaf7b85083a1c35e
#
_cell.length_a   1.000
_cell.length_b   1.000
_cell.length_c   1.000
_cell.angle_alpha   90.00
_cell.angle_beta   90.00
_cell.angle_gamma   90.00
#
_symmetry.space_group_name_H-M   'P 1'
#
loop_
_entity.id
_entity.type
_entity.pdbx_description
1 polymer ?
#
loop_
_entity_poly.entity_id
_entity_poly.type
_entity_poly.pdbx_seq_one_letter_code
_entity_poly.pdbx_strand_id
1 'polypeptide(L)'
;RGSAWIDMSTTDREQTRGLAAVLAEKGAATVEAGCTGGVDAAWEGHVTLYVGASDKDFVRWKPALDALADQVFHMGPLGSGMVMKLVTNLLSFTMQCAFAEALSLGTLGGLDPARVVEGIKASYARSFVAETDGPKILDGSYDVGFTMALAAKDLHLVYELGRQLGVPLELG
;
A
#
# COMPACT_ATOMS: atom_id res chain seq x y z
N ARG A 1 26.20 -17.65 2.23
CA ARG A 1 26.62 -16.49 3.06
C ARG A 1 26.62 -15.24 2.18
N GLY A 2 26.10 -14.13 2.71
CA GLY A 2 26.08 -12.86 1.99
C GLY A 2 24.90 -12.62 1.04
N SER A 3 23.88 -13.47 1.06
CA SER A 3 22.58 -13.27 0.39
C SER A 3 21.61 -12.48 1.25
N ALA A 4 20.54 -11.95 0.63
CA ALA A 4 19.38 -11.43 1.34
C ALA A 4 18.11 -12.05 0.81
N TRP A 5 17.11 -12.09 1.65
CA TRP A 5 15.73 -12.26 1.27
C TRP A 5 15.08 -10.86 1.27
N ILE A 6 14.60 -10.44 0.10
CA ILE A 6 13.83 -9.20 -0.08
C ILE A 6 12.36 -9.60 -0.18
N ASP A 7 11.59 -9.26 0.84
CA ASP A 7 10.16 -9.57 0.92
C ASP A 7 9.33 -8.36 0.50
N MET A 8 8.63 -8.49 -0.62
CA MET A 8 7.76 -7.45 -1.17
C MET A 8 6.27 -7.73 -0.89
N SER A 9 5.95 -8.78 -0.14
CA SER A 9 4.56 -9.12 0.21
C SER A 9 4.01 -8.16 1.27
N THR A 10 2.67 -8.00 1.29
CA THR A 10 1.98 -7.36 2.41
C THR A 10 1.58 -8.44 3.42
N THR A 11 2.24 -8.43 4.57
CA THR A 11 2.09 -9.43 5.62
C THR A 11 2.12 -8.79 7.03
N ASP A 12 2.04 -9.62 8.05
CA ASP A 12 2.19 -9.21 9.44
C ASP A 12 3.66 -8.95 9.80
N ARG A 13 3.93 -7.87 10.53
CA ARG A 13 5.31 -7.49 10.90
C ARG A 13 5.98 -8.49 11.83
N GLU A 14 5.21 -9.20 12.67
CA GLU A 14 5.76 -10.20 13.58
C GLU A 14 6.13 -11.49 12.82
N GLN A 15 5.33 -11.85 11.80
CA GLN A 15 5.71 -12.92 10.88
C GLN A 15 7.03 -12.61 10.18
N THR A 16 7.18 -11.41 9.65
CA THR A 16 8.42 -10.97 8.98
C THR A 16 9.62 -11.08 9.94
N ARG A 17 9.45 -10.64 11.18
CA ARG A 17 10.52 -10.76 12.21
C ARG A 17 10.85 -12.20 12.56
N GLY A 18 9.84 -13.06 12.68
CA GLY A 18 10.01 -14.48 12.92
C GLY A 18 10.81 -15.17 11.81
N LEU A 19 10.44 -14.92 10.56
CA LEU A 19 11.16 -15.46 9.39
C LEU A 19 12.59 -14.90 9.29
N ALA A 20 12.78 -13.62 9.63
CA ALA A 20 14.11 -13.01 9.67
C ALA A 20 15.06 -13.68 10.65
N ALA A 21 14.55 -14.09 11.82
CA ALA A 21 15.36 -14.84 12.80
C ALA A 21 15.87 -16.16 12.22
N VAL A 22 15.00 -16.91 11.54
CA VAL A 22 15.36 -18.18 10.87
C VAL A 22 16.41 -17.96 9.77
N LEU A 23 16.28 -16.88 9.00
CA LEU A 23 17.22 -16.55 7.93
C LEU A 23 18.59 -16.10 8.47
N ALA A 24 18.58 -15.38 9.58
CA ALA A 24 19.80 -14.92 10.26
C ALA A 24 20.66 -16.11 10.72
N GLU A 25 20.05 -17.20 11.21
CA GLU A 25 20.76 -18.43 11.56
C GLU A 25 21.51 -19.04 10.36
N LYS A 26 21.01 -18.82 9.15
CA LYS A 26 21.62 -19.25 7.89
C LYS A 26 22.59 -18.22 7.29
N GLY A 27 22.80 -17.10 7.97
CA GLY A 27 23.69 -16.02 7.54
C GLY A 27 23.15 -15.20 6.36
N ALA A 28 21.83 -15.18 6.16
CA ALA A 28 21.15 -14.33 5.18
C ALA A 28 20.57 -13.09 5.87
N ALA A 29 20.64 -11.94 5.19
CA ALA A 29 19.93 -10.72 5.61
C ALA A 29 18.45 -10.78 5.24
N THR A 30 17.62 -10.03 5.95
CA THR A 30 16.22 -9.81 5.59
C THR A 30 16.00 -8.33 5.32
N VAL A 31 15.37 -8.03 4.21
CA VAL A 31 14.94 -6.69 3.79
C VAL A 31 13.46 -6.79 3.45
N GLU A 32 12.61 -6.15 4.21
CA GLU A 32 11.22 -5.98 3.78
C GLU A 32 11.10 -4.76 2.87
N ALA A 33 10.29 -4.86 1.83
CA ALA A 33 10.12 -3.84 0.82
C ALA A 33 8.64 -3.77 0.39
N GLY A 34 7.77 -3.31 1.30
CA GLY A 34 6.35 -3.15 1.01
C GLY A 34 6.14 -2.28 -0.23
N CYS A 35 5.44 -2.83 -1.23
CA CYS A 35 5.28 -2.20 -2.54
C CYS A 35 3.94 -1.48 -2.64
N THR A 36 3.92 -0.30 -3.26
CA THR A 36 2.71 0.44 -3.66
C THR A 36 2.81 0.98 -5.08
N GLY A 37 1.65 1.13 -5.76
CA GLY A 37 1.54 1.56 -7.16
C GLY A 37 0.58 0.70 -7.97
N GLY A 38 0.25 -0.51 -7.49
CA GLY A 38 -0.62 -1.44 -8.19
C GLY A 38 0.09 -2.23 -9.30
N VAL A 39 -0.69 -2.99 -10.06
CA VAL A 39 -0.19 -3.89 -11.11
C VAL A 39 0.44 -3.11 -12.27
N ASP A 40 -0.23 -2.04 -12.71
CA ASP A 40 0.24 -1.24 -13.84
C ASP A 40 1.61 -0.62 -13.56
N ALA A 41 1.76 0.04 -12.39
CA ALA A 41 3.04 0.59 -11.97
C ALA A 41 4.14 -0.49 -11.80
N ALA A 42 3.76 -1.70 -11.37
CA ALA A 42 4.71 -2.81 -11.28
C ALA A 42 5.20 -3.28 -12.65
N TRP A 43 4.32 -3.35 -13.66
CA TRP A 43 4.70 -3.67 -15.02
C TRP A 43 5.61 -2.61 -15.67
N GLU A 44 5.40 -1.35 -15.33
CA GLU A 44 6.15 -0.22 -15.87
C GLU A 44 7.44 0.08 -15.07
N GLY A 45 7.63 -0.58 -13.92
CA GLY A 45 8.76 -0.33 -13.03
C GLY A 45 8.63 0.94 -12.18
N HIS A 46 7.42 1.50 -12.07
CA HIS A 46 7.12 2.77 -11.40
C HIS A 46 6.54 2.60 -9.99
N VAL A 47 6.90 1.53 -9.32
CA VAL A 47 6.45 1.30 -7.94
C VAL A 47 7.24 2.13 -6.92
N THR A 48 6.64 2.32 -5.77
CA THR A 48 7.31 2.86 -4.58
C THR A 48 7.51 1.73 -3.57
N LEU A 49 8.70 1.66 -2.96
CA LEU A 49 9.04 0.69 -1.92
C LEU A 49 9.20 1.37 -0.57
N TYR A 50 8.53 0.83 0.44
CA TYR A 50 8.73 1.15 1.85
C TYR A 50 9.59 0.08 2.49
N VAL A 51 10.84 0.42 2.78
CA VAL A 51 11.86 -0.54 3.17
C VAL A 51 12.08 -0.53 4.67
N GLY A 52 11.95 -1.70 5.29
CA GLY A 52 12.37 -1.96 6.66
C GLY A 52 13.59 -2.89 6.67
N ALA A 53 14.71 -2.38 7.17
CA ALA A 53 15.98 -3.11 7.25
C ALA A 53 16.94 -2.41 8.23
N SER A 54 18.03 -3.08 8.63
CA SER A 54 19.14 -2.36 9.25
C SER A 54 19.75 -1.34 8.27
N ASP A 55 20.32 -0.24 8.77
CA ASP A 55 21.00 0.76 7.92
C ASP A 55 22.04 0.11 7.01
N LYS A 56 22.81 -0.83 7.55
CA LYS A 56 23.82 -1.59 6.83
C LYS A 56 23.23 -2.39 5.67
N ASP A 57 22.13 -3.09 5.91
CA ASP A 57 21.49 -3.91 4.88
C ASP A 57 20.76 -3.05 3.86
N PHE A 58 20.13 -1.96 4.30
CA PHE A 58 19.53 -0.99 3.39
C PHE A 58 20.56 -0.44 2.39
N VAL A 59 21.69 0.09 2.88
CA VAL A 59 22.76 0.61 2.02
C VAL A 59 23.31 -0.46 1.08
N ARG A 60 23.50 -1.67 1.58
CA ARG A 60 24.01 -2.79 0.78
C ARG A 60 23.09 -3.19 -0.35
N TRP A 61 21.78 -3.24 -0.09
CA TRP A 61 20.80 -3.76 -1.05
C TRP A 61 20.10 -2.65 -1.83
N LYS A 62 20.36 -1.39 -1.52
CA LYS A 62 19.78 -0.23 -2.21
C LYS A 62 19.92 -0.31 -3.73
N PRO A 63 21.06 -0.69 -4.34
CA PRO A 63 21.13 -0.81 -5.80
C PRO A 63 20.15 -1.81 -6.40
N ALA A 64 19.82 -2.91 -5.70
CA ALA A 64 18.82 -3.86 -6.15
C ALA A 64 17.40 -3.30 -5.99
N LEU A 65 17.14 -2.56 -4.91
CA LEU A 65 15.84 -1.92 -4.67
C LEU A 65 15.59 -0.79 -5.69
N ASP A 66 16.60 0.02 -6.01
CA ASP A 66 16.51 1.09 -7.01
C ASP A 66 16.30 0.56 -8.45
N ALA A 67 16.69 -0.69 -8.71
CA ALA A 67 16.42 -1.34 -10.00
C ALA A 67 14.97 -1.85 -10.12
N LEU A 68 14.23 -1.91 -9.02
CA LEU A 68 12.85 -2.43 -8.96
C LEU A 68 11.80 -1.33 -8.83
N ALA A 69 12.20 -0.10 -8.49
CA ALA A 69 11.26 0.95 -8.10
C ALA A 69 11.78 2.36 -8.41
N ASP A 70 10.87 3.28 -8.70
CA ASP A 70 11.20 4.71 -8.89
C ASP A 70 11.55 5.40 -7.58
N GLN A 71 10.91 4.98 -6.50
CA GLN A 71 11.10 5.58 -5.19
C GLN A 71 11.33 4.50 -4.13
N VAL A 72 12.37 4.67 -3.33
CA VAL A 72 12.75 3.76 -2.26
C VAL A 72 12.92 4.55 -0.97
N PHE A 73 12.03 4.31 -0.01
CA PHE A 73 12.05 4.96 1.30
C PHE A 73 12.54 3.99 2.37
N HIS A 74 13.64 4.33 3.05
CA HIS A 74 14.04 3.62 4.25
C HIS A 74 13.20 4.07 5.44
N MET A 75 12.30 3.23 5.89
CA MET A 75 11.34 3.54 6.95
C MET A 75 11.89 3.25 8.36
N GLY A 76 13.04 2.59 8.44
CA GLY A 76 13.67 2.21 9.70
C GLY A 76 13.95 0.71 9.81
N PRO A 77 14.04 0.16 11.03
CA PRO A 77 14.36 -1.26 11.23
C PRO A 77 13.27 -2.17 10.65
N LEU A 78 13.58 -3.46 10.58
CA LEU A 78 12.66 -4.50 10.10
C LEU A 78 11.30 -4.41 10.82
N GLY A 79 10.21 -4.42 10.06
CA GLY A 79 8.83 -4.17 10.50
C GLY A 79 8.33 -2.76 10.18
N SER A 80 9.21 -1.78 9.94
CA SER A 80 8.82 -0.38 9.69
C SER A 80 8.25 -0.17 8.29
N GLY A 81 8.77 -0.86 7.29
CA GLY A 81 8.27 -0.83 5.92
C GLY A 81 6.85 -1.36 5.84
N MET A 82 6.59 -2.46 6.54
CA MET A 82 5.26 -3.06 6.60
C MET A 82 4.25 -2.15 7.32
N VAL A 83 4.64 -1.52 8.43
CA VAL A 83 3.79 -0.51 9.08
C VAL A 83 3.40 0.59 8.10
N MET A 84 4.35 1.14 7.35
CA MET A 84 4.04 2.17 6.37
C MET A 84 3.14 1.68 5.24
N LYS A 85 3.37 0.45 4.75
CA LYS A 85 2.50 -0.17 3.75
C LYS A 85 1.05 -0.31 4.25
N LEU A 86 0.86 -0.77 5.47
CA LEU A 86 -0.46 -0.90 6.08
C LEU A 86 -1.13 0.46 6.32
N VAL A 87 -0.37 1.48 6.73
CA VAL A 87 -0.88 2.86 6.87
C VAL A 87 -1.40 3.41 5.53
N THR A 88 -0.64 3.22 4.45
CA THR A 88 -1.10 3.68 3.11
C THR A 88 -2.31 2.92 2.63
N ASN A 89 -2.40 1.62 2.89
CA ASN A 89 -3.56 0.82 2.50
C ASN A 89 -4.82 1.18 3.29
N LEU A 90 -4.69 1.40 4.62
CA LEU A 90 -5.81 1.92 5.43
C LEU A 90 -6.38 3.19 4.82
N LEU A 91 -5.52 4.17 4.54
CA LEU A 91 -5.96 5.46 4.01
C LEU A 91 -6.58 5.30 2.62
N SER A 92 -5.96 4.52 1.73
CA SER A 92 -6.46 4.27 0.37
C SER A 92 -7.85 3.64 0.37
N PHE A 93 -8.06 2.58 1.17
CA PHE A 93 -9.37 1.90 1.21
C PHE A 93 -10.45 2.75 1.88
N THR A 94 -10.11 3.52 2.91
CA THR A 94 -11.03 4.50 3.51
C THR A 94 -11.43 5.58 2.49
N MET A 95 -10.47 6.07 1.70
CA MET A 95 -10.74 7.01 0.61
C MET A 95 -11.63 6.40 -0.47
N GLN A 96 -11.48 5.12 -0.81
CA GLN A 96 -12.37 4.45 -1.78
C GLN A 96 -13.81 4.38 -1.29
N CYS A 97 -14.02 4.03 -0.04
CA CYS A 97 -15.36 4.03 0.56
C CYS A 97 -15.97 5.43 0.57
N ALA A 98 -15.22 6.42 1.04
CA ALA A 98 -15.67 7.81 1.08
C ALA A 98 -15.95 8.38 -0.33
N PHE A 99 -15.13 8.03 -1.32
CA PHE A 99 -15.34 8.42 -2.72
C PHE A 99 -16.62 7.81 -3.30
N ALA A 100 -16.88 6.53 -3.04
CA ALA A 100 -18.08 5.84 -3.49
C ALA A 100 -19.36 6.47 -2.89
N GLU A 101 -19.35 6.82 -1.61
CA GLU A 101 -20.44 7.51 -0.93
C GLU A 101 -20.63 8.92 -1.51
N ALA A 102 -19.56 9.69 -1.71
CA ALA A 102 -19.62 11.04 -2.27
C ALA A 102 -20.15 11.04 -3.72
N LEU A 103 -19.69 10.09 -4.56
CA LEU A 103 -20.17 9.93 -5.93
C LEU A 103 -21.67 9.57 -5.94
N SER A 104 -22.10 8.65 -5.08
CA SER A 104 -23.49 8.26 -4.94
C SER A 104 -24.37 9.43 -4.47
N LEU A 105 -23.91 10.19 -3.46
CA LEU A 105 -24.63 11.35 -2.95
C LEU A 105 -24.80 12.44 -4.02
N GLY A 106 -23.72 12.75 -4.75
CA GLY A 106 -23.78 13.74 -5.84
C GLY A 106 -24.73 13.34 -6.97
N THR A 107 -24.67 12.07 -7.37
CA THR A 107 -25.52 11.50 -8.43
C THR A 107 -26.99 11.49 -8.03
N LEU A 108 -27.31 11.02 -6.82
CA LEU A 108 -28.68 11.03 -6.29
C LEU A 108 -29.17 12.46 -6.01
N GLY A 109 -28.25 13.40 -5.78
CA GLY A 109 -28.53 14.83 -5.70
C GLY A 109 -28.80 15.50 -7.05
N GLY A 110 -28.78 14.75 -8.15
CA GLY A 110 -29.13 15.23 -9.49
C GLY A 110 -27.94 15.71 -10.33
N LEU A 111 -26.71 15.50 -9.88
CA LEU A 111 -25.53 15.83 -10.67
C LEU A 111 -25.16 14.70 -11.64
N ASP A 112 -24.59 15.06 -12.77
CA ASP A 112 -23.98 14.11 -13.67
C ASP A 112 -22.76 13.46 -13.00
N PRO A 113 -22.63 12.09 -12.97
CA PRO A 113 -21.54 11.41 -12.28
C PRO A 113 -20.14 11.85 -12.74
N ALA A 114 -19.93 12.12 -14.03
CA ALA A 114 -18.64 12.58 -14.54
C ALA A 114 -18.31 13.98 -13.99
N ARG A 115 -19.32 14.85 -13.84
CA ARG A 115 -19.15 16.17 -13.22
C ARG A 115 -18.82 16.08 -11.73
N VAL A 116 -19.38 15.09 -11.02
CA VAL A 116 -19.02 14.84 -9.61
C VAL A 116 -17.55 14.47 -9.52
N VAL A 117 -17.06 13.53 -10.34
CA VAL A 117 -15.66 13.11 -10.37
C VAL A 117 -14.74 14.29 -10.70
N GLU A 118 -15.06 15.07 -11.74
CA GLU A 118 -14.29 16.28 -12.10
C GLU A 118 -14.24 17.30 -10.96
N GLY A 119 -15.38 17.54 -10.31
CA GLY A 119 -15.46 18.46 -9.18
C GLY A 119 -14.62 18.02 -7.99
N ILE A 120 -14.65 16.72 -7.66
CA ILE A 120 -13.80 16.15 -6.61
C ILE A 120 -12.31 16.31 -6.96
N LYS A 121 -11.91 15.99 -8.18
CA LYS A 121 -10.53 16.13 -8.67
C LYS A 121 -10.03 17.57 -8.66
N ALA A 122 -10.91 18.55 -8.84
CA ALA A 122 -10.58 19.98 -8.81
C ALA A 122 -10.63 20.60 -7.40
N SER A 123 -11.05 19.83 -6.39
CA SER A 123 -11.24 20.29 -5.02
C SER A 123 -10.11 19.89 -4.07
N TYR A 124 -10.23 20.32 -2.81
CA TYR A 124 -9.34 19.87 -1.73
C TYR A 124 -9.47 18.35 -1.43
N ALA A 125 -10.57 17.72 -1.86
CA ALA A 125 -10.80 16.28 -1.75
C ALA A 125 -10.11 15.47 -2.86
N ARG A 126 -9.29 16.10 -3.69
CA ARG A 126 -8.51 15.42 -4.73
C ARG A 126 -7.71 14.27 -4.13
N SER A 127 -7.79 13.10 -4.75
CA SER A 127 -7.08 11.91 -4.33
C SER A 127 -6.69 11.05 -5.54
N PHE A 128 -5.67 10.22 -5.38
CA PHE A 128 -5.29 9.23 -6.39
C PHE A 128 -6.45 8.29 -6.71
N VAL A 129 -7.27 7.93 -5.73
CA VAL A 129 -8.49 7.14 -5.91
C VAL A 129 -9.47 7.82 -6.88
N ALA A 130 -9.75 9.11 -6.70
CA ALA A 130 -10.62 9.85 -7.60
C ALA A 130 -10.05 9.95 -9.03
N GLU A 131 -8.73 9.98 -9.16
CA GLU A 131 -8.05 10.10 -10.47
C GLU A 131 -7.98 8.78 -11.22
N THR A 132 -7.77 7.65 -10.54
CA THR A 132 -7.56 6.34 -11.15
C THR A 132 -8.83 5.48 -11.18
N ASP A 133 -9.57 5.45 -10.08
CA ASP A 133 -10.74 4.57 -9.95
C ASP A 133 -12.02 5.25 -10.44
N GLY A 134 -12.10 6.57 -10.34
CA GLY A 134 -13.23 7.34 -10.84
C GLY A 134 -13.59 7.04 -12.30
N PRO A 135 -12.65 7.12 -13.26
CA PRO A 135 -12.90 6.73 -14.65
C PRO A 135 -13.38 5.29 -14.82
N LYS A 136 -12.79 4.33 -14.11
CA LYS A 136 -13.14 2.90 -14.18
C LYS A 136 -14.53 2.59 -13.61
N ILE A 137 -15.01 3.42 -12.68
CA ILE A 137 -16.38 3.36 -12.18
C ILE A 137 -17.34 3.95 -13.21
N LEU A 138 -16.99 5.09 -13.81
CA LEU A 138 -17.85 5.78 -14.78
C LEU A 138 -18.04 4.98 -16.07
N ASP A 139 -17.01 4.30 -16.57
CA ASP A 139 -17.11 3.46 -17.78
C ASP A 139 -17.68 2.06 -17.50
N GLY A 140 -17.84 1.70 -16.22
CA GLY A 140 -18.39 0.40 -15.79
C GLY A 140 -17.43 -0.77 -15.99
N SER A 141 -16.16 -0.53 -16.33
CA SER A 141 -15.18 -1.61 -16.49
C SER A 141 -14.83 -2.29 -15.16
N TYR A 142 -14.77 -1.51 -14.10
CA TYR A 142 -14.29 -1.97 -12.78
C TYR A 142 -12.97 -2.76 -12.87
N ASP A 143 -12.17 -2.44 -13.89
CA ASP A 143 -10.89 -3.10 -14.13
C ASP A 143 -9.86 -2.64 -13.08
N VAL A 144 -9.91 -3.32 -11.95
CA VAL A 144 -9.06 -3.05 -10.80
C VAL A 144 -7.99 -4.12 -10.69
N GLY A 145 -6.73 -3.71 -10.68
CA GLY A 145 -5.59 -4.61 -10.46
C GLY A 145 -5.49 -5.15 -9.03
N PHE A 146 -6.52 -4.94 -8.17
CA PHE A 146 -6.52 -5.34 -6.77
C PHE A 146 -7.89 -5.87 -6.36
N THR A 147 -7.95 -7.15 -6.00
CA THR A 147 -9.23 -7.80 -5.70
C THR A 147 -9.76 -7.43 -4.31
N MET A 148 -11.09 -7.50 -4.12
CA MET A 148 -11.72 -7.31 -2.81
C MET A 148 -11.18 -8.28 -1.75
N ALA A 149 -10.83 -9.51 -2.12
CA ALA A 149 -10.22 -10.47 -1.20
C ALA A 149 -8.85 -10.01 -0.69
N LEU A 150 -8.03 -9.42 -1.55
CA LEU A 150 -6.74 -8.84 -1.15
C LEU A 150 -6.93 -7.58 -0.30
N ALA A 151 -7.91 -6.74 -0.62
CA ALA A 151 -8.24 -5.57 0.19
C ALA A 151 -8.68 -5.98 1.61
N ALA A 152 -9.58 -6.96 1.71
CA ALA A 152 -10.04 -7.49 2.99
C ALA A 152 -8.89 -8.11 3.81
N LYS A 153 -7.96 -8.82 3.16
CA LYS A 153 -6.76 -9.35 3.81
C LYS A 153 -5.90 -8.21 4.37
N ASP A 154 -5.64 -7.18 3.59
CA ASP A 154 -4.78 -6.07 4.02
C ASP A 154 -5.44 -5.25 5.13
N LEU A 155 -6.76 -5.01 5.06
CA LEU A 155 -7.51 -4.37 6.16
C LEU A 155 -7.51 -5.20 7.44
N HIS A 156 -7.57 -6.53 7.32
CA HIS A 156 -7.42 -7.39 8.50
C HIS A 156 -6.05 -7.22 9.17
N LEU A 157 -4.98 -7.14 8.38
CA LEU A 157 -3.63 -6.87 8.90
C LEU A 157 -3.54 -5.46 9.54
N VAL A 158 -4.19 -4.46 8.95
CA VAL A 158 -4.30 -3.11 9.53
C VAL A 158 -5.02 -3.14 10.87
N TYR A 159 -6.15 -3.85 10.95
CA TYR A 159 -6.91 -3.99 12.19
C TYR A 159 -6.10 -4.67 13.29
N GLU A 160 -5.39 -5.75 12.98
CA GLU A 160 -4.54 -6.43 13.93
C GLU A 160 -3.37 -5.53 14.41
N LEU A 161 -2.77 -4.75 13.51
CA LEU A 161 -1.76 -3.77 13.87
C LEU A 161 -2.35 -2.68 14.79
N GLY A 162 -3.53 -2.17 14.49
CA GLY A 162 -4.25 -1.19 15.33
C GLY A 162 -4.47 -1.72 16.74
N ARG A 163 -4.94 -2.97 16.88
CA ARG A 163 -5.13 -3.63 18.17
C ARG A 163 -3.81 -3.77 18.95
N GLN A 164 -2.73 -4.18 18.29
CA GLN A 164 -1.41 -4.31 18.91
C GLN A 164 -0.89 -2.96 19.45
N LEU A 165 -1.19 -1.87 18.75
CA LEU A 165 -0.71 -0.53 19.08
C LEU A 165 -1.70 0.28 19.93
N GLY A 166 -2.88 -0.24 20.20
CA GLY A 166 -3.93 0.47 20.96
C GLY A 166 -4.55 1.65 20.21
N VAL A 167 -4.56 1.59 18.87
CA VAL A 167 -5.19 2.62 18.02
C VAL A 167 -6.59 2.16 17.62
N PRO A 168 -7.67 2.86 18.06
CA PRO A 168 -9.02 2.55 17.61
C PRO A 168 -9.21 3.04 16.18
N LEU A 169 -9.33 2.12 15.24
CA LEU A 169 -9.51 2.41 13.81
C LEU A 169 -11.00 2.50 13.50
N GLU A 170 -11.66 3.60 13.89
CA GLU A 170 -13.12 3.77 13.77
C GLU A 170 -13.60 4.05 12.34
N LEU A 171 -12.71 4.44 11.43
CA LEU A 171 -13.01 4.74 10.02
C LEU A 171 -12.50 3.68 9.05
N GLY A 172 -11.77 2.69 9.53
CA GLY A 172 -11.12 1.68 8.71
C GLY A 172 -11.76 0.30 8.79
#